data_3c9c7effe75197bc8f1a5eca9da4db1b
#
_entry.id   3c9c7effe75197bc8f1a5eca9da4db1b
#
_cell.length_a   1.000
_cell.length_b   1.000
_cell.length_c   1.000
_cell.angle_alpha   90.00
_cell.angle_beta   90.00
_cell.angle_gamma   90.00
#
_symmetry.space_group_name_H-M   'P 1'
#
loop_
_entity.id
_entity.type
_entity.pdbx_description
1 polymer ?
#
loop_
_entity_poly.entity_id
_entity_poly.type
_entity_poly.pdbx_seq_one_letter_code
_entity_poly.pdbx_strand_id
1 'polypeptide(L)'
;MKKLLFLLAVIAFATCTTPEYKTLPMDEFEKAIAQPNVIVVDVRTPEEYAEGHIAGAINIDWKAGHFAEQAEVLLDKDKTIAVYCIHARRSKFAAEELMKMGYKNVIELQDGLEEWINAGKPIESAVEEVVYHQ
;
A
#
# COMPACT_ATOMS: atom_id res chain seq x y z
N MET A 1 -32.37 54.77 -19.43
CA MET A 1 -32.01 53.94 -18.28
C MET A 1 -31.17 52.76 -18.75
N LYS A 2 -29.88 52.81 -18.48
CA LYS A 2 -29.00 51.69 -18.81
C LYS A 2 -29.05 50.69 -17.67
N LYS A 3 -29.63 49.53 -17.90
CA LYS A 3 -29.53 48.41 -16.97
C LYS A 3 -28.14 47.77 -17.08
N LEU A 4 -27.31 47.96 -16.07
CA LEU A 4 -26.02 47.31 -15.96
C LEU A 4 -26.28 45.84 -15.51
N LEU A 5 -26.14 44.93 -16.44
CA LEU A 5 -26.16 43.51 -16.14
C LEU A 5 -24.74 43.14 -15.61
N PHE A 6 -24.61 43.03 -14.30
CA PHE A 6 -23.44 42.42 -13.69
C PHE A 6 -23.49 40.91 -13.97
N LEU A 7 -22.70 40.45 -14.95
CA LEU A 7 -22.46 39.04 -15.17
C LEU A 7 -21.49 38.59 -14.10
N LEU A 8 -22.00 38.00 -13.03
CA LEU A 8 -21.17 37.28 -12.05
C LEU A 8 -20.59 36.04 -12.74
N ALA A 9 -19.35 36.13 -13.20
CA ALA A 9 -18.57 34.96 -13.61
C ALA A 9 -18.26 34.16 -12.35
N VAL A 10 -19.03 33.11 -12.11
CA VAL A 10 -18.67 32.08 -11.12
C VAL A 10 -17.47 31.33 -11.69
N ILE A 11 -16.26 31.72 -11.25
CA ILE A 11 -15.06 30.96 -11.51
C ILE A 11 -15.15 29.73 -10.60
N ALA A 12 -15.63 28.62 -11.16
CA ALA A 12 -15.53 27.33 -10.50
C ALA A 12 -14.04 26.95 -10.47
N PHE A 13 -13.41 27.15 -9.33
CA PHE A 13 -12.12 26.52 -9.05
C PHE A 13 -12.37 25.01 -8.94
N ALA A 14 -12.11 24.30 -10.03
CA ALA A 14 -11.97 22.87 -9.98
C ALA A 14 -10.69 22.60 -9.16
N THR A 15 -10.85 22.28 -7.86
CA THR A 15 -9.78 21.74 -7.06
C THR A 15 -9.47 20.35 -7.62
N CYS A 16 -8.41 20.25 -8.45
CA CYS A 16 -7.82 18.98 -8.79
C CYS A 16 -7.16 18.45 -7.51
N THR A 17 -7.89 17.66 -6.72
CA THR A 17 -7.29 16.82 -5.70
C THR A 17 -6.58 15.72 -6.44
N THR A 18 -5.23 15.74 -6.42
CA THR A 18 -4.44 14.59 -6.82
C THR A 18 -4.86 13.42 -5.94
N PRO A 19 -5.18 12.27 -6.51
CA PRO A 19 -5.50 11.11 -5.69
C PRO A 19 -4.31 10.78 -4.81
N GLU A 20 -4.56 10.65 -3.52
CA GLU A 20 -3.54 10.33 -2.51
C GLU A 20 -3.82 8.95 -1.93
N TYR A 21 -2.75 8.23 -1.59
CA TYR A 21 -2.87 7.01 -0.79
C TYR A 21 -3.17 7.38 0.67
N LYS A 22 -3.71 6.43 1.43
CA LYS A 22 -4.00 6.59 2.85
C LYS A 22 -3.01 5.81 3.69
N THR A 23 -2.40 6.47 4.66
CA THR A 23 -1.63 5.82 5.72
C THR A 23 -2.56 5.46 6.87
N LEU A 24 -2.64 4.18 7.21
CA LEU A 24 -3.52 3.67 8.26
C LEU A 24 -2.75 3.23 9.49
N PRO A 25 -3.25 3.55 10.69
CA PRO A 25 -2.78 2.92 11.92
C PRO A 25 -2.94 1.40 11.86
N MET A 26 -2.16 0.68 12.64
CA MET A 26 -2.05 -0.77 12.62
C MET A 26 -3.40 -1.50 12.70
N ASP A 27 -4.26 -1.11 13.64
CA ASP A 27 -5.56 -1.77 13.82
C ASP A 27 -6.53 -1.53 12.66
N GLU A 28 -6.47 -0.34 12.05
CA GLU A 28 -7.26 -0.02 10.86
C GLU A 28 -6.72 -0.76 9.63
N PHE A 29 -5.41 -0.86 9.50
CA PHE A 29 -4.76 -1.63 8.43
C PHE A 29 -5.13 -3.12 8.54
N GLU A 30 -5.07 -3.69 9.73
CA GLU A 30 -5.48 -5.10 9.98
C GLU A 30 -6.92 -5.37 9.56
N LYS A 31 -7.84 -4.48 9.92
CA LYS A 31 -9.24 -4.59 9.49
C LYS A 31 -9.41 -4.48 7.98
N ALA A 32 -8.67 -3.58 7.35
CA ALA A 32 -8.73 -3.38 5.91
C ALA A 32 -8.24 -4.60 5.13
N ILE A 33 -7.12 -5.20 5.53
CA ILE A 33 -6.54 -6.37 4.83
C ILE A 33 -7.35 -7.65 5.03
N ALA A 34 -8.26 -7.70 5.98
CA ALA A 34 -9.19 -8.81 6.15
C ALA A 34 -10.31 -8.83 5.10
N GLN A 35 -10.48 -7.77 4.33
CA GLN A 35 -11.51 -7.67 3.29
C GLN A 35 -11.10 -8.43 2.02
N PRO A 36 -12.06 -9.04 1.30
CA PRO A 36 -11.75 -9.94 0.17
C PRO A 36 -11.21 -9.21 -1.09
N ASN A 37 -11.42 -7.91 -1.21
CA ASN A 37 -11.00 -7.10 -2.35
C ASN A 37 -9.67 -6.38 -2.11
N VAL A 38 -8.88 -6.79 -1.15
CA VAL A 38 -7.60 -6.20 -0.78
C VAL A 38 -6.46 -7.14 -1.11
N ILE A 39 -5.45 -6.63 -1.79
CA ILE A 39 -4.19 -7.33 -2.05
C ILE A 39 -3.13 -6.72 -1.14
N VAL A 40 -2.49 -7.54 -0.30
CA VAL A 40 -1.40 -7.11 0.58
C VAL A 40 -0.06 -7.31 -0.13
N VAL A 41 0.76 -6.27 -0.15
CA VAL A 41 2.06 -6.25 -0.83
C VAL A 41 3.16 -5.88 0.16
N ASP A 42 4.08 -6.81 0.35
CA ASP A 42 5.34 -6.59 1.05
C ASP A 42 6.37 -6.06 0.05
N VAL A 43 6.82 -4.82 0.23
CA VAL A 43 7.77 -4.20 -0.71
C VAL A 43 9.23 -4.31 -0.27
N ARG A 44 9.49 -5.19 0.71
CA ARG A 44 10.86 -5.51 1.16
C ARG A 44 11.54 -6.48 0.18
N THR A 45 12.81 -6.79 0.45
CA THR A 45 13.55 -7.78 -0.34
C THR A 45 12.97 -9.19 -0.17
N PRO A 46 13.22 -10.12 -1.12
CA PRO A 46 12.80 -11.51 -0.99
C PRO A 46 13.36 -12.19 0.27
N GLU A 47 14.55 -11.86 0.68
CA GLU A 47 15.18 -12.40 1.89
C GLU A 47 14.45 -11.94 3.15
N GLU A 48 14.15 -10.65 3.26
CA GLU A 48 13.34 -10.11 4.36
C GLU A 48 11.95 -10.76 4.41
N TYR A 49 11.30 -10.89 3.24
CA TYR A 49 9.99 -11.52 3.12
C TYR A 49 9.99 -12.97 3.60
N ALA A 50 11.02 -13.74 3.23
CA ALA A 50 11.14 -15.15 3.61
C ALA A 50 11.29 -15.36 5.12
N GLU A 51 11.92 -14.42 5.82
CA GLU A 51 12.09 -14.47 7.29
C GLU A 51 10.77 -14.31 8.04
N GLY A 52 9.84 -13.54 7.48
CA GLY A 52 8.52 -13.32 8.06
C GLY A 52 7.79 -12.17 7.37
N HIS A 53 6.50 -12.37 7.10
CA HIS A 53 5.64 -11.41 6.43
C HIS A 53 4.19 -11.54 6.91
N ILE A 54 3.39 -10.54 6.65
CA ILE A 54 1.95 -10.60 6.95
C ILE A 54 1.31 -11.69 6.09
N ALA A 55 0.50 -12.55 6.72
CA ALA A 55 -0.17 -13.67 6.06
C ALA A 55 -0.91 -13.24 4.78
N GLY A 56 -0.68 -13.98 3.69
CA GLY A 56 -1.28 -13.71 2.39
C GLY A 56 -0.63 -12.57 1.59
N ALA A 57 0.38 -11.90 2.12
CA ALA A 57 1.11 -10.87 1.38
C ALA A 57 1.91 -11.46 0.22
N ILE A 58 1.88 -10.79 -0.91
CA ILE A 58 2.80 -11.05 -2.02
C ILE A 58 4.01 -10.13 -1.91
N ASN A 59 5.16 -10.59 -2.42
CA ASN A 59 6.39 -9.79 -2.39
C ASN A 59 6.65 -9.12 -3.73
N ILE A 60 6.81 -7.81 -3.72
CA ILE A 60 7.31 -7.02 -4.85
C ILE A 60 8.40 -6.09 -4.32
N ASP A 61 9.64 -6.43 -4.56
CA ASP A 61 10.80 -5.72 -4.02
C ASP A 61 10.96 -4.31 -4.62
N TRP A 62 10.85 -3.30 -3.76
CA TRP A 62 11.07 -1.91 -4.16
C TRP A 62 12.52 -1.65 -4.60
N LYS A 63 13.49 -2.27 -3.94
CA LYS A 63 14.92 -2.05 -4.22
C LYS A 63 15.41 -2.67 -5.53
N ALA A 64 14.69 -3.64 -6.07
CA ALA A 64 15.07 -4.32 -7.30
C ALA A 64 15.00 -3.43 -8.55
N GLY A 65 14.34 -2.28 -8.48
CA GLY A 65 14.24 -1.32 -9.60
C GLY A 65 13.21 -1.68 -10.68
N HIS A 66 12.36 -2.67 -10.43
CA HIS A 66 11.33 -3.16 -11.37
C HIS A 66 9.95 -3.19 -10.73
N PHE A 67 9.71 -2.33 -9.74
CA PHE A 67 8.47 -2.35 -8.98
C PHE A 67 7.23 -2.10 -9.86
N ALA A 68 7.28 -1.07 -10.71
CA ALA A 68 6.16 -0.70 -11.56
C ALA A 68 5.79 -1.82 -12.55
N GLU A 69 6.77 -2.42 -13.19
CA GLU A 69 6.56 -3.52 -14.16
C GLU A 69 5.97 -4.75 -13.48
N GLN A 70 6.45 -5.11 -12.28
CA GLN A 70 5.91 -6.24 -11.53
C GLN A 70 4.50 -5.95 -11.01
N ALA A 71 4.27 -4.75 -10.51
CA ALA A 71 2.94 -4.33 -10.05
C ALA A 71 1.91 -4.37 -11.19
N GLU A 72 2.26 -3.90 -12.37
CA GLU A 72 1.36 -3.92 -13.54
C GLU A 72 0.90 -5.34 -13.90
N VAL A 73 1.77 -6.33 -13.74
CA VAL A 73 1.47 -7.74 -14.03
C VAL A 73 0.70 -8.42 -12.89
N LEU A 74 1.03 -8.11 -11.65
CA LEU A 74 0.57 -8.87 -10.48
C LEU A 74 -0.64 -8.26 -9.77
N LEU A 75 -0.88 -6.96 -9.92
CA LEU A 75 -1.89 -6.24 -9.15
C LEU A 75 -3.05 -5.78 -10.03
N ASP A 76 -4.26 -6.09 -9.59
CA ASP A 76 -5.50 -5.62 -10.20
C ASP A 76 -5.78 -4.18 -9.76
N LYS A 77 -5.93 -3.26 -10.72
CA LYS A 77 -6.21 -1.83 -10.46
C LYS A 77 -7.58 -1.56 -9.83
N ASP A 78 -8.50 -2.51 -9.94
CA ASP A 78 -9.83 -2.40 -9.34
C ASP A 78 -9.88 -2.83 -7.86
N LYS A 79 -8.78 -3.38 -7.37
CA LYS A 79 -8.65 -3.79 -5.97
C LYS A 79 -7.96 -2.74 -5.12
N THR A 80 -8.17 -2.78 -3.83
CA THR A 80 -7.39 -2.01 -2.86
C THR A 80 -6.03 -2.67 -2.70
N ILE A 81 -4.96 -1.91 -2.84
CA ILE A 81 -3.60 -2.37 -2.63
C ILE A 81 -3.10 -1.88 -1.28
N ALA A 82 -2.77 -2.81 -0.41
CA ALA A 82 -2.27 -2.54 0.93
C ALA A 82 -0.76 -2.82 0.98
N VAL A 83 0.05 -1.78 1.08
CA VAL A 83 1.51 -1.88 1.04
C VAL A 83 2.12 -1.69 2.42
N TYR A 84 3.20 -2.41 2.68
CA TYR A 84 4.02 -2.22 3.87
C TYR A 84 5.48 -2.57 3.61
N CYS A 85 6.35 -2.03 4.45
CA CYS A 85 7.75 -2.43 4.58
C CYS A 85 8.12 -2.53 6.06
N ILE A 86 9.41 -2.53 6.41
CA ILE A 86 9.83 -2.71 7.81
C ILE A 86 9.56 -1.47 8.68
N HIS A 87 9.86 -0.25 8.18
CA HIS A 87 9.74 1.02 8.90
C HIS A 87 8.98 2.10 8.13
N ALA A 88 8.04 1.72 7.28
CA ALA A 88 7.19 2.62 6.49
C ALA A 88 7.93 3.60 5.55
N ARG A 89 9.15 3.30 5.14
CA ARG A 89 9.92 4.18 4.25
C ARG A 89 9.78 3.78 2.77
N ARG A 90 10.11 2.55 2.44
CA ARG A 90 9.96 2.00 1.07
C ARG A 90 8.49 1.93 0.66
N SER A 91 7.60 1.61 1.60
CA SER A 91 6.16 1.53 1.35
C SER A 91 5.54 2.87 0.95
N LYS A 92 6.02 3.99 1.44
CA LYS A 92 5.57 5.32 1.00
C LYS A 92 5.89 5.57 -0.48
N PHE A 93 7.11 5.27 -0.89
CA PHE A 93 7.50 5.38 -2.30
C PHE A 93 6.70 4.43 -3.20
N ALA A 94 6.49 3.20 -2.74
CA ALA A 94 5.67 2.23 -3.46
C ALA A 94 4.21 2.68 -3.59
N ALA A 95 3.63 3.22 -2.54
CA ALA A 95 2.27 3.76 -2.55
C ALA A 95 2.15 4.94 -3.53
N GLU A 96 3.09 5.87 -3.53
CA GLU A 96 3.14 6.98 -4.48
C GLU A 96 3.23 6.50 -5.92
N GLU A 97 4.07 5.51 -6.19
CA GLU A 97 4.22 4.93 -7.53
C GLU A 97 2.93 4.25 -8.00
N LEU A 98 2.27 3.49 -7.14
CA LEU A 98 0.97 2.88 -7.46
C LEU A 98 -0.09 3.93 -7.80
N MET A 99 -0.14 5.04 -7.07
CA MET A 99 -1.05 6.13 -7.38
C MET A 99 -0.77 6.74 -8.78
N LYS A 100 0.51 6.94 -9.13
CA LYS A 100 0.92 7.41 -10.46
C LYS A 100 0.56 6.42 -11.57
N MET A 101 0.56 5.13 -11.27
CA MET A 101 0.18 4.07 -12.22
C MET A 101 -1.33 3.96 -12.43
N GLY A 102 -2.15 4.68 -11.66
CA GLY A 102 -3.60 4.70 -11.77
C GLY A 102 -4.35 3.71 -10.88
N TYR A 103 -3.69 3.15 -9.86
CA TYR A 103 -4.39 2.42 -8.80
C TYR A 103 -5.25 3.41 -8.00
N LYS A 104 -6.54 3.10 -7.81
CA LYS A 104 -7.49 4.05 -7.22
C LYS A 104 -7.50 4.03 -5.69
N ASN A 105 -7.23 2.86 -5.11
CA ASN A 105 -7.30 2.64 -3.68
C ASN A 105 -6.00 2.01 -3.19
N VAL A 106 -5.15 2.83 -2.59
CA VAL A 106 -3.88 2.40 -2.00
C VAL A 106 -3.85 2.80 -0.54
N ILE A 107 -3.54 1.84 0.32
CA ILE A 107 -3.34 2.04 1.74
C ILE A 107 -1.94 1.58 2.15
N GLU A 108 -1.39 2.20 3.14
CA GLU A 108 -0.04 1.92 3.66
C GLU A 108 -0.09 1.73 5.18
N LEU A 109 0.66 0.78 5.70
CA LEU A 109 0.81 0.55 7.13
C LEU A 109 1.71 1.62 7.75
N GLN A 110 1.19 2.42 8.68
CA GLN A 110 1.82 3.62 9.23
C GLN A 110 3.21 3.38 9.82
N ASP A 111 3.37 2.37 10.66
CA ASP A 111 4.60 2.16 11.43
C ASP A 111 5.44 0.98 10.92
N GLY A 112 4.95 0.26 9.93
CA GLY A 112 5.65 -0.87 9.32
C GLY A 112 5.57 -2.18 10.09
N LEU A 113 6.25 -3.20 9.53
CA LEU A 113 6.19 -4.57 10.03
C LEU A 113 6.84 -4.74 11.41
N GLU A 114 7.87 -3.96 11.73
CA GLU A 114 8.53 -4.09 13.04
C GLU A 114 7.55 -3.86 14.19
N GLU A 115 6.76 -2.79 14.13
CA GLU A 115 5.75 -2.50 15.14
C GLU A 115 4.59 -3.51 15.11
N TRP A 116 4.24 -4.03 13.94
CA TRP A 116 3.28 -5.11 13.80
C TRP A 116 3.73 -6.37 14.57
N ILE A 117 4.98 -6.76 14.42
CA ILE A 117 5.58 -7.89 15.15
C ILE A 117 5.65 -7.59 16.65
N ASN A 118 6.09 -6.40 17.05
CA ASN A 118 6.19 -6.01 18.44
C ASN A 118 4.82 -6.01 19.15
N ALA A 119 3.75 -5.73 18.42
CA ALA A 119 2.37 -5.81 18.91
C ALA A 119 1.81 -7.25 18.98
N GLY A 120 2.60 -8.24 18.58
CA GLY A 120 2.19 -9.65 18.60
C GLY A 120 1.20 -10.03 17.51
N LYS A 121 1.08 -9.23 16.44
CA LYS A 121 0.18 -9.53 15.32
C LYS A 121 0.75 -10.65 14.44
N PRO A 122 -0.13 -11.42 13.76
CA PRO A 122 0.27 -12.65 13.07
C PRO A 122 1.16 -12.38 11.85
N ILE A 123 2.19 -13.19 11.72
CA ILE A 123 3.05 -13.29 10.54
C ILE A 123 3.22 -14.77 10.18
N GLU A 124 3.59 -15.00 8.93
CA GLU A 124 4.01 -16.31 8.43
C GLU A 124 5.43 -16.22 7.87
N SER A 125 6.15 -17.33 7.87
CA SER A 125 7.51 -17.44 7.37
C SER A 125 7.56 -18.44 6.22
N ALA A 126 8.33 -18.12 5.18
CA ALA A 126 8.63 -19.05 4.09
C ALA A 126 9.75 -20.03 4.44
N VAL A 127 10.42 -19.83 5.56
CA VAL A 127 11.45 -20.77 6.05
C VAL A 127 10.73 -21.90 6.79
N GLU A 128 10.70 -23.10 6.19
CA GLU A 128 10.28 -24.29 6.89
C GLU A 128 11.27 -24.56 8.04
N GLU A 129 10.76 -24.67 9.27
CA GLU A 129 11.55 -25.24 10.36
C GLU A 129 11.90 -26.68 9.96
N VAL A 130 13.14 -26.89 9.58
CA VAL A 130 13.66 -28.25 9.44
C VAL A 130 13.79 -28.80 10.86
N VAL A 131 12.75 -29.48 11.31
CA VAL A 131 12.77 -30.20 12.57
C VAL A 131 13.71 -31.39 12.40
N TYR A 132 14.94 -31.24 12.87
CA TYR A 132 15.81 -32.39 13.05
C TYR A 132 15.30 -33.20 14.23
N HIS A 133 14.56 -34.28 13.94
CA HIS A 133 14.33 -35.31 14.91
C HIS A 133 15.65 -36.05 15.13
N GLN A 134 16.30 -35.83 16.27
CA GLN A 134 17.36 -36.68 16.78
C GLN A 134 16.76 -37.93 17.42
#